data_79810164593820b46873f4c48b7e9b92
#
_entry.id   79810164593820b46873f4c48b7e9b92
#
_cell.length_a   1.000
_cell.length_b   1.000
_cell.length_c   1.000
_cell.angle_alpha   90.00
_cell.angle_beta   90.00
_cell.angle_gamma   90.00
#
_symmetry.space_group_name_H-M   'P 1'
#
loop_
_entity.id
_entity.type
_entity.pdbx_description
1 polymer ?
#
loop_
_entity_poly.entity_id
_entity_poly.type
_entity_poly.pdbx_seq_one_letter_code
_entity_poly.pdbx_strand_id
1 'polypeptide(L)'
;MLLKDNFVSEQPKFYGRRQGRRIRKAKTTLLDAFLPRLQINDDTVFEKERLFGLPVEQVCLEIGFGNGEHLAGQALKNPHTGFIGAEVFKNGVANLLTLITGIKQASEVPDKIALLPERTDNIRIYDDDMRLLFPRIPDAFLDKVFVLFPDPWPKKRHAGRRFINPDNLAQIARILKKGGILRVA
;
A
#
# COMPACT_ATOMS: atom_id res chain seq x y z
N MET A 1 -39.80 -14.12 11.81
CA MET A 1 -39.16 -14.71 10.62
C MET A 1 -38.14 -13.69 10.13
N LEU A 2 -36.89 -13.83 10.63
CA LEU A 2 -35.81 -12.89 10.33
C LEU A 2 -35.10 -13.38 9.06
N LEU A 3 -35.22 -12.58 7.99
CA LEU A 3 -34.45 -12.79 6.76
C LEU A 3 -32.97 -12.54 7.08
N LYS A 4 -32.17 -13.60 7.08
CA LYS A 4 -30.71 -13.52 7.05
C LYS A 4 -30.32 -13.12 5.62
N ASP A 5 -30.09 -11.83 5.40
CA ASP A 5 -29.42 -11.36 4.19
C ASP A 5 -27.95 -11.81 4.25
N ASN A 6 -27.68 -12.95 3.62
CA ASN A 6 -26.32 -13.40 3.30
C ASN A 6 -25.79 -12.53 2.15
N PHE A 7 -25.39 -11.29 2.43
CA PHE A 7 -24.49 -10.54 1.55
C PHE A 7 -23.10 -11.16 1.65
N VAL A 8 -22.87 -12.23 0.93
CA VAL A 8 -21.50 -12.62 0.55
C VAL A 8 -21.09 -11.60 -0.51
N SER A 9 -20.43 -10.53 -0.12
CA SER A 9 -19.82 -9.62 -1.07
C SER A 9 -18.76 -10.39 -1.84
N GLU A 10 -19.03 -10.66 -3.13
CA GLU A 10 -18.02 -11.26 -4.01
C GLU A 10 -16.75 -10.40 -3.95
N GLN A 11 -15.63 -11.04 -3.60
CA GLN A 11 -14.35 -10.35 -3.60
C GLN A 11 -14.06 -9.76 -4.98
N PRO A 12 -13.55 -8.52 -5.06
CA PRO A 12 -13.30 -7.86 -6.33
C PRO A 12 -12.31 -8.65 -7.17
N LYS A 13 -12.69 -9.02 -8.38
CA LYS A 13 -11.83 -9.78 -9.29
C LYS A 13 -10.60 -8.96 -9.66
N PHE A 14 -9.42 -9.49 -9.36
CA PHE A 14 -8.15 -8.88 -9.74
C PHE A 14 -7.70 -9.39 -11.13
N TYR A 15 -7.26 -8.48 -11.99
CA TYR A 15 -6.88 -8.76 -13.39
C TYR A 15 -5.38 -8.59 -13.68
N GLY A 16 -4.61 -8.07 -12.76
CA GLY A 16 -3.18 -7.82 -12.89
C GLY A 16 -2.32 -9.05 -12.59
N ARG A 17 -1.00 -8.87 -12.66
CA ARG A 17 -0.02 -9.86 -12.23
C ARG A 17 0.32 -9.66 -10.76
N ARG A 18 0.26 -10.73 -9.97
CA ARG A 18 0.71 -10.71 -8.56
C ARG A 18 2.22 -10.98 -8.43
N GLN A 19 2.84 -11.60 -9.43
CA GLN A 19 4.26 -11.91 -9.44
C GLN A 19 4.82 -11.86 -10.86
N GLY A 20 6.07 -11.39 -10.98
CA GLY A 20 6.81 -11.34 -12.23
C GLY A 20 7.88 -12.42 -12.33
N ARG A 21 9.12 -12.02 -12.69
CA ARG A 21 10.27 -12.92 -12.69
C ARG A 21 10.58 -13.41 -11.27
N ARG A 22 11.28 -14.55 -11.16
CA ARG A 22 11.73 -15.11 -9.89
C ARG A 22 12.41 -14.03 -9.03
N ILE A 23 11.94 -13.89 -7.81
CA ILE A 23 12.51 -12.95 -6.84
C ILE A 23 13.87 -13.49 -6.36
N ARG A 24 14.89 -12.64 -6.31
CA ARG A 24 16.23 -13.01 -5.84
C ARG A 24 16.22 -13.29 -4.34
N LYS A 25 17.15 -14.15 -3.87
CA LYS A 25 17.23 -14.61 -2.47
C LYS A 25 17.20 -13.46 -1.45
N ALA A 26 17.99 -12.40 -1.62
CA ALA A 26 17.98 -11.25 -0.72
C ALA A 26 16.58 -10.62 -0.58
N LYS A 27 15.88 -10.42 -1.69
CA LYS A 27 14.52 -9.87 -1.71
C LYS A 27 13.50 -10.82 -1.09
N THR A 28 13.67 -12.13 -1.28
CA THR A 28 12.81 -13.13 -0.60
C THR A 28 13.01 -13.05 0.90
N THR A 29 14.27 -12.98 1.36
CA THR A 29 14.54 -12.79 2.80
C THR A 29 13.91 -11.50 3.37
N LEU A 30 13.95 -10.39 2.62
CA LEU A 30 13.29 -9.15 3.04
C LEU A 30 11.77 -9.29 3.13
N LEU A 31 11.15 -10.00 2.17
CA LEU A 31 9.71 -10.29 2.22
C LEU A 31 9.35 -11.15 3.43
N ASP A 32 10.16 -12.16 3.75
CA ASP A 32 9.86 -13.11 4.82
C ASP A 32 10.16 -12.55 6.21
N ALA A 33 11.27 -11.80 6.36
CA ALA A 33 11.77 -11.37 7.67
C ALA A 33 11.48 -9.90 8.00
N PHE A 34 11.32 -9.03 7.01
CA PHE A 34 11.17 -7.59 7.24
C PHE A 34 9.78 -7.04 6.90
N LEU A 35 9.13 -7.52 5.83
CA LEU A 35 7.77 -7.09 5.48
C LEU A 35 6.79 -7.21 6.66
N PRO A 36 6.77 -8.29 7.47
CA PRO A 36 5.81 -8.42 8.57
C PRO A 36 5.83 -7.26 9.58
N ARG A 37 6.96 -6.55 9.69
CA ARG A 37 7.10 -5.37 10.58
C ARG A 37 6.38 -4.13 10.05
N LEU A 38 6.15 -4.06 8.75
CA LEU A 38 5.54 -2.91 8.07
C LEU A 38 4.16 -3.24 7.50
N GLN A 39 3.79 -4.52 7.50
CA GLN A 39 2.60 -5.02 6.84
C GLN A 39 1.31 -4.61 7.56
N ILE A 40 0.34 -4.15 6.78
CA ILE A 40 -1.05 -4.02 7.24
C ILE A 40 -1.70 -5.40 7.10
N ASN A 41 -2.05 -6.00 8.22
CA ASN A 41 -2.73 -7.29 8.33
C ASN A 41 -4.14 -7.12 8.92
N ASP A 42 -4.85 -8.23 9.15
CA ASP A 42 -6.23 -8.19 9.64
C ASP A 42 -6.37 -7.60 11.05
N ASP A 43 -5.34 -7.70 11.88
CA ASP A 43 -5.32 -7.15 13.24
C ASP A 43 -4.91 -5.66 13.29
N THR A 44 -4.57 -5.06 12.14
CA THR A 44 -4.09 -3.67 12.08
C THR A 44 -5.21 -2.70 12.45
N VAL A 45 -4.92 -1.84 13.43
CA VAL A 45 -5.81 -0.78 13.88
C VAL A 45 -5.49 0.52 13.15
N PHE A 46 -6.49 1.15 12.53
CA PHE A 46 -6.35 2.41 11.82
C PHE A 46 -6.50 3.62 12.76
N GLU A 47 -5.57 3.72 13.71
CA GLU A 47 -5.31 4.90 14.54
C GLU A 47 -3.86 5.31 14.26
N LYS A 48 -3.59 6.60 14.08
CA LYS A 48 -2.27 7.09 13.62
C LYS A 48 -1.11 6.57 14.47
N GLU A 49 -1.24 6.70 15.78
CA GLU A 49 -0.21 6.31 16.76
C GLU A 49 0.05 4.81 16.76
N ARG A 50 -1.01 4.01 16.66
CA ARG A 50 -0.91 2.54 16.62
C ARG A 50 -0.41 2.06 15.28
N LEU A 51 -0.85 2.70 14.19
CA LEU A 51 -0.48 2.30 12.84
C LEU A 51 1.01 2.53 12.58
N PHE A 52 1.54 3.69 12.98
CA PHE A 52 2.92 4.05 12.65
C PHE A 52 3.91 3.83 13.80
N GLY A 53 3.47 3.79 15.05
CA GLY A 53 4.34 3.66 16.22
C GLY A 53 5.17 4.92 16.50
N LEU A 54 4.87 6.02 15.78
CA LEU A 54 5.48 7.33 15.93
C LEU A 54 4.45 8.42 15.66
N PRO A 55 4.63 9.64 16.18
CA PRO A 55 3.71 10.74 15.93
C PRO A 55 3.73 11.13 14.45
N VAL A 56 2.55 11.12 13.82
CA VAL A 56 2.37 11.62 12.45
C VAL A 56 1.23 12.63 12.39
N GLU A 57 1.48 13.75 11.70
CA GLU A 57 0.50 14.82 11.54
C GLU A 57 -0.51 14.47 10.43
N GLN A 58 -0.03 13.92 9.34
CA GLN A 58 -0.79 13.57 8.15
C GLN A 58 -0.63 12.10 7.79
N VAL A 59 -1.61 11.55 7.07
CA VAL A 59 -1.54 10.21 6.50
C VAL A 59 -1.81 10.27 5.01
N CYS A 60 -0.88 9.73 4.23
CA CYS A 60 -0.96 9.60 2.78
C CYS A 60 -1.10 8.14 2.38
N LEU A 61 -1.85 7.87 1.32
CA LEU A 61 -1.97 6.56 0.70
C LEU A 61 -1.47 6.61 -0.74
N GLU A 62 -0.62 5.68 -1.14
CA GLU A 62 -0.25 5.46 -2.54
C GLU A 62 -0.76 4.09 -3.00
N ILE A 63 -1.62 4.10 -4.03
CA ILE A 63 -2.24 2.90 -4.57
C ILE A 63 -1.52 2.50 -5.85
N GLY A 64 -1.00 1.26 -5.87
CA GLY A 64 -0.19 0.75 -6.97
C GLY A 64 1.19 1.41 -7.00
N PHE A 65 1.95 1.38 -5.90
CA PHE A 65 3.24 2.07 -5.81
C PHE A 65 4.34 1.47 -6.70
N GLY A 66 4.09 0.35 -7.39
CA GLY A 66 5.03 -0.27 -8.32
C GLY A 66 6.36 -0.63 -7.65
N ASN A 67 7.47 -0.02 -8.08
CA ASN A 67 8.79 -0.25 -7.49
C ASN A 67 9.05 0.51 -6.19
N GLY A 68 8.17 1.45 -5.82
CA GLY A 68 8.20 2.15 -4.55
C GLY A 68 9.11 3.38 -4.46
N GLU A 69 9.71 3.84 -5.59
CA GLU A 69 10.61 4.99 -5.58
C GLU A 69 9.90 6.27 -5.12
N HIS A 70 8.67 6.50 -5.60
CA HIS A 70 7.89 7.66 -5.20
C HIS A 70 7.53 7.58 -3.71
N LEU A 71 6.97 6.46 -3.27
CA LEU A 71 6.59 6.23 -1.88
C LEU A 71 7.77 6.42 -0.92
N ALA A 72 8.90 5.74 -1.19
CA ALA A 72 10.10 5.84 -0.38
C ALA A 72 10.68 7.27 -0.37
N GLY A 73 10.67 7.95 -1.53
CA GLY A 73 11.13 9.33 -1.66
C GLY A 73 10.25 10.34 -0.93
N GLN A 74 8.92 10.14 -0.93
CA GLN A 74 7.99 10.99 -0.20
C GLN A 74 8.12 10.76 1.32
N ALA A 75 8.23 9.52 1.77
CA ALA A 75 8.40 9.19 3.17
C ALA A 75 9.67 9.81 3.77
N LEU A 76 10.78 9.75 3.02
CA LEU A 76 12.05 10.35 3.43
C LEU A 76 11.97 11.87 3.57
N LYS A 77 11.29 12.53 2.64
CA LYS A 77 11.17 14.01 2.62
C LYS A 77 10.18 14.54 3.64
N ASN A 78 9.27 13.71 4.15
CA ASN A 78 8.18 14.12 5.03
C ASN A 78 8.12 13.20 6.27
N PRO A 79 9.08 13.31 7.20
CA PRO A 79 9.19 12.39 8.34
C PRO A 79 7.99 12.44 9.30
N HIS A 80 7.25 13.56 9.33
CA HIS A 80 6.04 13.72 10.15
C HIS A 80 4.74 13.29 9.42
N THR A 81 4.86 12.69 8.23
CA THR A 81 3.73 12.15 7.47
C THR A 81 3.82 10.63 7.43
N GLY A 82 2.74 9.95 7.85
CA GLY A 82 2.62 8.51 7.69
C GLY A 82 2.23 8.15 6.25
N PHE A 83 2.86 7.14 5.69
CA PHE A 83 2.60 6.67 4.34
C PHE A 83 2.10 5.23 4.35
N ILE A 84 0.95 5.01 3.73
CA ILE A 84 0.44 3.67 3.42
C ILE A 84 0.70 3.42 1.94
N GLY A 85 1.37 2.33 1.61
CA GLY A 85 1.53 1.87 0.24
C GLY A 85 0.74 0.58 0.00
N ALA A 86 -0.10 0.55 -1.03
CA ALA A 86 -0.80 -0.66 -1.45
C ALA A 86 -0.26 -1.14 -2.79
N GLU A 87 0.17 -2.41 -2.87
CA GLU A 87 0.71 -3.00 -4.10
C GLU A 87 0.52 -4.52 -4.11
N VAL A 88 -0.07 -5.05 -5.17
CA VAL A 88 -0.30 -6.50 -5.36
C VAL A 88 0.89 -7.23 -5.96
N PHE A 89 1.80 -6.49 -6.64
CA PHE A 89 2.93 -7.06 -7.34
C PHE A 89 4.10 -7.30 -6.39
N LYS A 90 4.30 -8.54 -5.97
CA LYS A 90 5.32 -8.94 -4.99
C LYS A 90 6.74 -8.43 -5.30
N ASN A 91 7.09 -8.36 -6.60
CA ASN A 91 8.41 -7.83 -6.99
C ASN A 91 8.55 -6.34 -6.67
N GLY A 92 7.46 -5.57 -6.77
CA GLY A 92 7.40 -4.17 -6.39
C GLY A 92 7.57 -3.99 -4.89
N VAL A 93 6.81 -4.74 -4.09
CA VAL A 93 6.96 -4.76 -2.62
C VAL A 93 8.40 -5.07 -2.23
N ALA A 94 9.00 -6.11 -2.83
CA ALA A 94 10.39 -6.48 -2.56
C ALA A 94 11.41 -5.39 -2.98
N ASN A 95 11.10 -4.60 -4.02
CA ASN A 95 11.91 -3.44 -4.41
C ASN A 95 11.82 -2.32 -3.37
N LEU A 96 10.62 -1.99 -2.90
CA LEU A 96 10.42 -1.00 -1.84
C LEU A 96 11.24 -1.38 -0.60
N LEU A 97 11.17 -2.64 -0.15
CA LEU A 97 11.96 -3.13 0.99
C LEU A 97 13.47 -2.95 0.74
N THR A 98 13.95 -3.22 -0.47
CA THR A 98 15.35 -2.96 -0.85
C THR A 98 15.70 -1.48 -0.75
N LEU A 99 14.82 -0.58 -1.18
CA LEU A 99 15.05 0.87 -1.14
C LEU A 99 15.16 1.40 0.29
N ILE A 100 14.32 0.90 1.20
CA ILE A 100 14.29 1.40 2.58
C ILE A 100 15.29 0.73 3.52
N THR A 101 15.83 -0.45 3.16
CA THR A 101 16.84 -1.15 3.95
C THR A 101 18.26 -1.05 3.35
N GLY A 102 18.38 -0.72 2.08
CA GLY A 102 19.65 -0.72 1.34
C GLY A 102 20.18 -2.10 0.97
N ILE A 103 19.54 -3.20 1.42
CA ILE A 103 20.00 -4.57 1.23
C ILE A 103 19.77 -5.01 -0.22
N LYS A 104 20.83 -5.28 -0.96
CA LYS A 104 20.79 -5.69 -2.38
C LYS A 104 21.19 -7.14 -2.61
N GLN A 105 22.03 -7.71 -1.73
CA GLN A 105 22.56 -9.06 -1.84
C GLN A 105 22.23 -9.90 -0.61
N ALA A 106 22.12 -11.22 -0.78
CA ALA A 106 21.78 -12.12 0.31
C ALA A 106 22.86 -12.17 1.41
N SER A 107 24.12 -11.94 1.04
CA SER A 107 25.26 -11.84 1.97
C SER A 107 25.23 -10.59 2.85
N GLU A 108 24.44 -9.59 2.47
CA GLU A 108 24.27 -8.32 3.21
C GLU A 108 23.15 -8.38 4.24
N VAL A 109 22.37 -9.48 4.27
CA VAL A 109 21.24 -9.61 5.18
C VAL A 109 21.76 -9.89 6.59
N PRO A 110 21.68 -8.92 7.51
CA PRO A 110 22.11 -9.10 8.89
C PRO A 110 21.06 -9.88 9.71
N ASP A 111 21.45 -10.36 10.90
CA ASP A 111 20.53 -11.02 11.84
C ASP A 111 19.34 -10.10 12.22
N LYS A 112 19.59 -8.79 12.27
CA LYS A 112 18.56 -7.77 12.49
C LYS A 112 18.51 -6.82 11.29
N ILE A 113 17.48 -6.94 10.47
CA ILE A 113 17.24 -6.03 9.36
C ILE A 113 16.69 -4.72 9.91
N ALA A 114 17.30 -3.59 9.55
CA ALA A 114 16.90 -2.25 9.93
C ALA A 114 16.64 -1.37 8.69
N LEU A 115 15.98 -0.25 8.90
CA LEU A 115 15.90 0.81 7.90
C LEU A 115 17.28 1.49 7.75
N LEU A 116 17.53 2.08 6.58
CA LEU A 116 18.68 2.98 6.43
C LEU A 116 18.61 4.10 7.47
N PRO A 117 19.74 4.60 7.97
CA PRO A 117 19.77 5.62 9.03
C PRO A 117 18.97 6.89 8.69
N GLU A 118 18.97 7.29 7.42
CA GLU A 118 18.22 8.44 6.91
C GLU A 118 16.74 8.14 6.61
N ARG A 119 16.28 6.89 6.79
CA ARG A 119 14.88 6.48 6.61
C ARG A 119 14.13 6.52 7.92
N THR A 120 12.88 6.91 7.86
CA THR A 120 11.98 6.89 9.01
C THR A 120 11.04 5.68 8.92
N ASP A 121 10.53 5.23 10.08
CA ASP A 121 9.59 4.10 10.17
C ASP A 121 8.13 4.55 9.91
N ASN A 122 7.94 5.51 9.01
CA ASN A 122 6.66 6.12 8.68
C ASN A 122 5.96 5.49 7.47
N ILE A 123 6.39 4.28 7.04
CA ILE A 123 5.78 3.53 5.94
C ILE A 123 5.05 2.31 6.50
N ARG A 124 3.84 2.06 5.98
CA ARG A 124 3.11 0.79 6.15
C ARG A 124 2.72 0.26 4.78
N ILE A 125 2.70 -1.07 4.64
CA ILE A 125 2.55 -1.75 3.36
C ILE A 125 1.33 -2.67 3.41
N TYR A 126 0.44 -2.53 2.46
CA TYR A 126 -0.61 -3.49 2.17
C TYR A 126 -0.25 -4.21 0.87
N ASP A 127 0.15 -5.46 0.96
CA ASP A 127 0.66 -6.25 -0.17
C ASP A 127 -0.44 -7.05 -0.90
N ASP A 128 -1.63 -6.47 -0.98
CA ASP A 128 -2.77 -7.03 -1.71
C ASP A 128 -3.60 -5.93 -2.40
N ASP A 129 -4.74 -6.32 -2.92
CA ASP A 129 -5.67 -5.43 -3.63
C ASP A 129 -6.27 -4.39 -2.69
N MET A 130 -6.01 -3.12 -2.96
CA MET A 130 -6.47 -1.99 -2.16
C MET A 130 -7.99 -1.99 -1.95
N ARG A 131 -8.76 -2.56 -2.88
CA ARG A 131 -10.23 -2.66 -2.77
C ARG A 131 -10.67 -3.50 -1.57
N LEU A 132 -9.84 -4.45 -1.13
CA LEU A 132 -10.07 -5.26 0.07
C LEU A 132 -9.79 -4.46 1.35
N LEU A 133 -8.93 -3.45 1.28
CA LEU A 133 -8.57 -2.62 2.42
C LEU A 133 -9.55 -1.45 2.64
N PHE A 134 -10.20 -0.95 1.59
CA PHE A 134 -11.12 0.19 1.69
C PHE A 134 -12.11 0.09 2.86
N PRO A 135 -12.84 -1.03 3.07
CA PRO A 135 -13.83 -1.13 4.14
C PRO A 135 -13.27 -0.96 5.55
N ARG A 136 -11.96 -1.17 5.71
CA ARG A 136 -11.27 -1.14 7.00
C ARG A 136 -10.73 0.24 7.37
N ILE A 137 -10.51 1.09 6.36
CA ILE A 137 -10.03 2.46 6.59
C ILE A 137 -11.20 3.32 7.05
N PRO A 138 -11.08 4.02 8.20
CA PRO A 138 -12.13 4.91 8.69
C PRO A 138 -12.44 6.05 7.73
N ASP A 139 -13.64 6.61 7.83
CA ASP A 139 -14.03 7.81 7.12
C ASP A 139 -13.11 8.97 7.50
N ALA A 140 -12.78 9.82 6.54
CA ALA A 140 -11.96 11.01 6.74
C ALA A 140 -10.62 10.74 7.47
N PHE A 141 -9.99 9.60 7.22
CA PHE A 141 -8.72 9.23 7.83
C PHE A 141 -7.51 9.80 7.09
N LEU A 142 -7.56 9.87 5.76
CA LEU A 142 -6.43 10.23 4.90
C LEU A 142 -6.43 11.72 4.54
N ASP A 143 -5.24 12.31 4.50
CA ASP A 143 -5.02 13.67 4.02
C ASP A 143 -4.77 13.71 2.50
N LYS A 144 -4.16 12.64 1.95
CA LYS A 144 -3.84 12.57 0.53
C LYS A 144 -3.87 11.14 0.00
N VAL A 145 -4.34 10.97 -1.23
CA VAL A 145 -4.30 9.70 -1.97
C VAL A 145 -3.60 9.92 -3.31
N PHE A 146 -2.67 9.04 -3.65
CA PHE A 146 -1.98 8.98 -4.94
C PHE A 146 -2.41 7.73 -5.69
N VAL A 147 -2.74 7.88 -6.97
CA VAL A 147 -2.94 6.79 -7.94
C VAL A 147 -2.11 7.15 -9.15
N LEU A 148 -0.86 6.67 -9.18
CA LEU A 148 0.10 7.09 -10.20
C LEU A 148 0.23 6.00 -11.26
N PHE A 149 -0.03 6.36 -12.52
CA PHE A 149 0.09 5.50 -13.69
C PHE A 149 -0.64 4.16 -13.57
N PRO A 150 -1.95 4.15 -13.19
CA PRO A 150 -2.72 2.92 -13.12
C PRO A 150 -2.82 2.28 -14.51
N ASP A 151 -2.98 0.96 -14.55
CA ASP A 151 -3.17 0.21 -15.81
C ASP A 151 -4.27 0.85 -16.67
N PRO A 152 -3.98 1.30 -17.92
CA PRO A 152 -4.92 2.10 -18.70
C PRO A 152 -6.11 1.30 -19.25
N TRP A 153 -5.97 -0.02 -19.41
CA TRP A 153 -7.00 -0.90 -19.97
C TRP A 153 -7.74 -0.25 -21.15
N PRO A 154 -7.07 -0.01 -22.32
CA PRO A 154 -7.59 0.87 -23.38
C PRO A 154 -8.85 0.34 -24.08
N LYS A 155 -9.05 -0.99 -24.12
CA LYS A 155 -10.20 -1.59 -24.77
C LYS A 155 -11.50 -1.31 -24.00
N LYS A 156 -12.56 -0.87 -24.70
CA LYS A 156 -13.90 -0.58 -24.10
C LYS A 156 -14.42 -1.74 -23.23
N ARG A 157 -14.29 -3.00 -23.69
CA ARG A 157 -14.69 -4.20 -22.93
C ARG A 157 -13.93 -4.41 -21.63
N HIS A 158 -12.83 -3.69 -21.42
CA HIS A 158 -12.00 -3.74 -20.21
C HIS A 158 -12.22 -2.54 -19.28
N ALA A 159 -13.19 -1.65 -19.57
CA ALA A 159 -13.43 -0.44 -18.77
C ALA A 159 -13.65 -0.75 -17.29
N GLY A 160 -14.37 -1.82 -16.94
CA GLY A 160 -14.56 -2.27 -15.56
C GLY A 160 -13.32 -2.77 -14.83
N ARG A 161 -12.17 -2.89 -15.54
CA ARG A 161 -10.88 -3.27 -14.92
C ARG A 161 -10.07 -2.06 -14.47
N ARG A 162 -10.42 -0.85 -14.93
CA ARG A 162 -9.72 0.38 -14.57
C ARG A 162 -9.90 0.64 -13.09
N PHE A 163 -8.80 0.97 -12.43
CA PHE A 163 -8.87 1.30 -11.01
C PHE A 163 -9.69 2.58 -10.76
N ILE A 164 -9.53 3.59 -11.63
CA ILE A 164 -10.33 4.82 -11.57
C ILE A 164 -11.71 4.53 -12.17
N ASN A 165 -12.68 4.31 -11.31
CA ASN A 165 -14.09 4.07 -11.61
C ASN A 165 -14.96 4.65 -10.49
N PRO A 166 -16.30 4.81 -10.69
CA PRO A 166 -17.17 5.42 -9.69
C PRO A 166 -17.11 4.77 -8.31
N ASP A 167 -17.08 3.44 -8.23
CA ASP A 167 -17.10 2.72 -6.95
C ASP A 167 -15.81 2.97 -6.14
N ASN A 168 -14.65 2.85 -6.77
CA ASN A 168 -13.37 3.12 -6.12
C ASN A 168 -13.23 4.61 -5.76
N LEU A 169 -13.72 5.52 -6.62
CA LEU A 169 -13.70 6.96 -6.31
C LEU A 169 -14.60 7.30 -5.12
N ALA A 170 -15.76 6.65 -4.99
CA ALA A 170 -16.63 6.81 -3.84
C ALA A 170 -15.93 6.36 -2.54
N GLN A 171 -15.23 5.23 -2.56
CA GLN A 171 -14.43 4.78 -1.42
C GLN A 171 -13.29 5.75 -1.10
N ILE A 172 -12.57 6.23 -2.10
CA ILE A 172 -11.50 7.23 -1.91
C ILE A 172 -12.07 8.52 -1.30
N ALA A 173 -13.21 8.99 -1.79
CA ALA A 173 -13.88 10.19 -1.26
C ALA A 173 -14.28 10.00 0.22
N ARG A 174 -14.77 8.81 0.61
CA ARG A 174 -15.14 8.49 1.98
C ARG A 174 -13.94 8.54 2.94
N ILE A 175 -12.82 7.94 2.54
CA ILE A 175 -11.62 7.85 3.40
C ILE A 175 -10.78 9.13 3.40
N LEU A 176 -10.95 10.04 2.43
CA LEU A 176 -10.31 11.35 2.42
C LEU A 176 -11.00 12.30 3.39
N LYS A 177 -10.21 13.07 4.11
CA LYS A 177 -10.69 14.20 4.91
C LYS A 177 -11.32 15.28 4.01
N LYS A 178 -12.19 16.10 4.59
CA LYS A 178 -12.66 17.32 3.92
C LYS A 178 -11.47 18.21 3.55
N GLY A 179 -11.34 18.53 2.28
CA GLY A 179 -10.18 19.27 1.74
C GLY A 179 -8.95 18.38 1.45
N GLY A 180 -9.06 17.07 1.67
CA GLY A 180 -8.04 16.10 1.28
C GLY A 180 -7.84 16.04 -0.23
N ILE A 181 -6.67 15.57 -0.67
CA ILE A 181 -6.25 15.63 -2.07
C ILE A 181 -6.19 14.23 -2.68
N LEU A 182 -6.90 14.01 -3.79
CA LEU A 182 -6.67 12.90 -4.70
C LEU A 182 -5.80 13.37 -5.87
N ARG A 183 -4.62 12.74 -6.07
CA ARG A 183 -3.76 12.95 -7.22
C ARG A 183 -3.75 11.71 -8.10
N VAL A 184 -4.17 11.87 -9.35
CA VAL A 184 -4.10 10.84 -10.38
C VAL A 184 -3.16 11.34 -11.49
N ALA A 185 -2.25 10.48 -12.00
CA ALA A 185 -1.35 10.79 -13.10
C ALA A 185 -1.23 9.58 -14.05
#